data_e8349e5ecf24e4615ad290973e149a40
#
_entry.id   e8349e5ecf24e4615ad290973e149a40
#
_cell.length_a   1.000
_cell.length_b   1.000
_cell.length_c   1.000
_cell.angle_alpha   90.00
_cell.angle_beta   90.00
_cell.angle_gamma   90.00
#
_symmetry.space_group_name_H-M   'P 1'
#
loop_
_entity.id
_entity.type
_entity.pdbx_description
1 polymer ?
#
loop_
_entity_poly.entity_id
_entity_poly.type
_entity_poly.pdbx_seq_one_letter_code
_entity_poly.pdbx_strand_id
1 'polypeptide(L)'
;MASSARFSLVYRHIGREYLLSFLVAFFFFFFIFFINQILLIAQRILLKQVDYFSVLQLVLLSIPQFLLYTFPFSSLTASSMVIGDLSGNNEILAIRSSGISLKHVFIPIIIISLAFSMLTFLTADKALPWSTKKYRELYTDLMRDLPTLELMANSTNTIANTVMVNKGVEGNTVHDIILFETSSVRGGQILSAPKAEVSLYDLQSFIYQLELDNPLILKSETQGGWALSKAESAQFFLNFSGQIASIASALPSQLSIKELQQNIQEHKIALQAEKKRYQEKVQTLELSLAELVDKAKTDAEVSVSHIEELEVQLKQLKDQKPINFYYQYYRAELHKKYALSAACFMLVFLTFSLSFFRVKHGRLIGFGLSMLVAVVYWYLLFFAQMQIFSLSISPALLIWSPNLLMFFGGLLFLLHARRL
;
A
#
# COMPACT_ATOMS: atom_id res chain seq x y z
N MET A 1 -13.10 13.74 49.59
CA MET A 1 -14.12 14.05 48.56
C MET A 1 -13.71 15.23 47.64
N ALA A 2 -13.17 16.36 48.15
CA ALA A 2 -12.79 17.52 47.29
C ALA A 2 -11.65 17.24 46.27
N SER A 3 -10.72 16.33 46.56
CA SER A 3 -9.61 15.97 45.65
C SER A 3 -10.09 15.20 44.42
N SER A 4 -10.99 14.22 44.56
CA SER A 4 -11.51 13.44 43.46
C SER A 4 -12.34 14.27 42.44
N ALA A 5 -13.09 15.24 42.96
CA ALA A 5 -13.88 16.15 42.13
C ALA A 5 -13.01 17.07 41.25
N ARG A 6 -11.85 17.53 41.76
CA ARG A 6 -10.91 18.38 41.02
C ARG A 6 -10.26 17.60 39.84
N PHE A 7 -9.87 16.36 40.06
CA PHE A 7 -9.31 15.52 38.98
C PHE A 7 -10.34 15.21 37.89
N SER A 8 -11.58 14.95 38.28
CA SER A 8 -12.67 14.70 37.33
C SER A 8 -12.92 15.89 36.38
N LEU A 9 -12.85 17.11 36.90
CA LEU A 9 -13.00 18.32 36.08
C LEU A 9 -11.88 18.48 35.09
N VAL A 10 -10.61 18.27 35.49
CA VAL A 10 -9.45 18.34 34.61
C VAL A 10 -9.56 17.28 33.51
N TYR A 11 -9.91 16.05 33.86
CA TYR A 11 -10.04 14.96 32.87
C TYR A 11 -11.14 15.23 31.85
N ARG A 12 -12.29 15.74 32.31
CA ARG A 12 -13.42 16.08 31.44
C ARG A 12 -13.08 17.26 30.52
N HIS A 13 -12.40 18.30 31.01
CA HIS A 13 -12.00 19.45 30.23
C HIS A 13 -11.02 19.03 29.15
N ILE A 14 -9.91 18.38 29.49
CA ILE A 14 -8.88 17.96 28.55
C ILE A 14 -9.42 16.92 27.56
N GLY A 15 -10.21 15.96 28.04
CA GLY A 15 -10.85 14.97 27.17
C GLY A 15 -11.78 15.59 26.14
N ARG A 16 -12.57 16.59 26.53
CA ARG A 16 -13.45 17.32 25.62
C ARG A 16 -12.64 18.12 24.57
N GLU A 17 -11.62 18.85 25.00
CA GLU A 17 -10.75 19.62 24.10
C GLU A 17 -10.03 18.71 23.12
N TYR A 18 -9.58 17.54 23.58
CA TYR A 18 -8.94 16.55 22.72
C TYR A 18 -9.91 15.97 21.68
N LEU A 19 -11.14 15.61 22.09
CA LEU A 19 -12.14 15.09 21.15
C LEU A 19 -12.57 16.14 20.11
N LEU A 20 -12.74 17.40 20.52
CA LEU A 20 -13.07 18.49 19.59
C LEU A 20 -11.92 18.75 18.62
N SER A 21 -10.69 18.81 19.12
CA SER A 21 -9.50 18.98 18.27
C SER A 21 -9.28 17.78 17.34
N PHE A 22 -9.57 16.57 17.85
CA PHE A 22 -9.54 15.36 17.02
C PHE A 22 -10.56 15.41 15.90
N LEU A 23 -11.77 15.86 16.15
CA LEU A 23 -12.82 15.96 15.14
C LEU A 23 -12.43 16.95 14.04
N VAL A 24 -11.87 18.10 14.40
CA VAL A 24 -11.36 19.08 13.42
C VAL A 24 -10.21 18.49 12.59
N ALA A 25 -9.22 17.88 13.24
CA ALA A 25 -8.10 17.25 12.55
C ALA A 25 -8.55 16.05 11.71
N PHE A 26 -9.53 15.29 12.20
CA PHE A 26 -10.11 14.15 11.48
C PHE A 26 -10.74 14.59 10.17
N PHE A 27 -11.61 15.59 10.18
CA PHE A 27 -12.22 16.09 8.95
C PHE A 27 -11.17 16.67 8.00
N PHE A 28 -10.16 17.36 8.51
CA PHE A 28 -9.07 17.89 7.69
C PHE A 28 -8.34 16.76 6.92
N PHE A 29 -7.83 15.74 7.60
CA PHE A 29 -7.15 14.61 6.95
C PHE A 29 -8.11 13.76 6.12
N PHE A 30 -9.33 13.55 6.63
CA PHE A 30 -10.35 12.81 5.90
C PHE A 30 -10.63 13.45 4.53
N PHE A 31 -10.85 14.75 4.46
CA PHE A 31 -11.12 15.42 3.20
C PHE A 31 -9.92 15.41 2.25
N ILE A 32 -8.69 15.51 2.75
CA ILE A 32 -7.49 15.37 1.91
C ILE A 32 -7.47 14.00 1.21
N PHE A 33 -7.64 12.92 1.96
CA PHE A 33 -7.64 11.56 1.40
C PHE A 33 -8.87 11.30 0.54
N PHE A 34 -10.02 11.80 0.97
CA PHE A 34 -11.29 11.65 0.26
C PHE A 34 -11.27 12.33 -1.12
N ILE A 35 -10.78 13.57 -1.22
CA ILE A 35 -10.62 14.28 -2.49
C ILE A 35 -9.68 13.50 -3.42
N ASN A 36 -8.54 13.04 -2.90
CA ASN A 36 -7.62 12.21 -3.70
C ASN A 36 -8.30 10.95 -4.24
N GLN A 37 -9.11 10.27 -3.41
CA GLN A 37 -9.83 9.06 -3.82
C GLN A 37 -10.91 9.36 -4.86
N ILE A 38 -11.66 10.45 -4.70
CA ILE A 38 -12.65 10.88 -5.69
C ILE A 38 -11.98 11.16 -7.03
N LEU A 39 -10.83 11.85 -7.04
CA LEU A 39 -10.09 12.14 -8.28
C LEU A 39 -9.65 10.85 -8.98
N LEU A 40 -9.17 9.86 -8.24
CA LEU A 40 -8.77 8.56 -8.80
C LEU A 40 -9.98 7.79 -9.40
N ILE A 41 -11.12 7.80 -8.73
CA ILE A 41 -12.35 7.17 -9.23
C ILE A 41 -12.90 7.96 -10.42
N ALA A 42 -12.88 9.30 -10.34
CA ALA A 42 -13.36 10.16 -11.40
C ALA A 42 -12.62 9.95 -12.73
N GLN A 43 -11.29 9.84 -12.69
CA GLN A 43 -10.47 9.57 -13.87
C GLN A 43 -10.81 8.24 -14.54
N ARG A 44 -11.22 7.23 -13.77
CA ARG A 44 -11.52 5.89 -14.28
C ARG A 44 -12.96 5.71 -14.73
N ILE A 45 -13.91 6.33 -14.04
CA ILE A 45 -15.33 5.92 -14.10
C ILE A 45 -16.25 7.07 -14.56
N LEU A 46 -16.05 8.32 -14.13
CA LEU A 46 -17.01 9.42 -14.39
C LEU A 46 -17.19 9.76 -15.88
N LEU A 47 -16.19 9.48 -16.70
CA LEU A 47 -16.25 9.73 -18.15
C LEU A 47 -16.96 8.62 -18.93
N LYS A 48 -17.44 7.54 -18.26
CA LYS A 48 -17.84 6.29 -18.92
C LYS A 48 -19.30 5.89 -18.70
N GLN A 49 -20.21 6.84 -18.49
CA GLN A 49 -21.67 6.60 -18.34
C GLN A 49 -22.06 5.56 -17.26
N VAL A 50 -21.23 5.42 -16.22
CA VAL A 50 -21.57 4.56 -15.07
C VAL A 50 -22.62 5.26 -14.23
N ASP A 51 -23.57 4.47 -13.70
CA ASP A 51 -24.60 4.96 -12.79
C ASP A 51 -24.02 5.65 -11.57
N TYR A 52 -24.56 6.85 -11.23
CA TYR A 52 -24.09 7.68 -10.10
C TYR A 52 -24.17 6.92 -8.76
N PHE A 53 -25.14 6.03 -8.59
CA PHE A 53 -25.29 5.27 -7.37
C PHE A 53 -24.13 4.28 -7.19
N SER A 54 -23.74 3.58 -8.25
CA SER A 54 -22.59 2.67 -8.25
C SER A 54 -21.27 3.40 -7.96
N VAL A 55 -21.10 4.61 -8.54
CA VAL A 55 -19.93 5.46 -8.24
C VAL A 55 -19.91 5.85 -6.77
N LEU A 56 -21.03 6.32 -6.23
CA LEU A 56 -21.13 6.68 -4.80
C LEU A 56 -20.82 5.47 -3.91
N GLN A 57 -21.32 4.29 -4.26
CA GLN A 57 -21.07 3.06 -3.51
C GLN A 57 -19.57 2.68 -3.53
N LEU A 58 -18.88 2.79 -4.67
CA LEU A 58 -17.44 2.58 -4.77
C LEU A 58 -16.65 3.57 -3.91
N VAL A 59 -17.05 4.85 -3.90
CA VAL A 59 -16.44 5.87 -3.05
C VAL A 59 -16.61 5.52 -1.57
N LEU A 60 -17.82 5.16 -1.15
CA LEU A 60 -18.09 4.79 0.25
C LEU A 60 -17.32 3.54 0.68
N LEU A 61 -17.23 2.53 -0.20
CA LEU A 61 -16.47 1.30 0.07
C LEU A 61 -14.96 1.53 0.14
N SER A 62 -14.45 2.62 -0.41
CA SER A 62 -13.02 2.96 -0.30
C SER A 62 -12.65 3.67 1.02
N ILE A 63 -13.64 4.18 1.79
CA ILE A 63 -13.40 4.94 3.02
C ILE A 63 -12.52 4.20 4.04
N PRO A 64 -12.74 2.92 4.38
CA PRO A 64 -11.94 2.25 5.40
C PRO A 64 -10.44 2.22 5.10
N GLN A 65 -10.05 2.26 3.85
CA GLN A 65 -8.65 2.23 3.43
C GLN A 65 -7.87 3.45 3.93
N PHE A 66 -8.42 4.66 3.81
CA PHE A 66 -7.71 5.85 4.25
C PHE A 66 -7.97 6.22 5.71
N LEU A 67 -9.01 5.67 6.35
CA LEU A 67 -9.20 5.82 7.79
C LEU A 67 -8.01 5.29 8.61
N LEU A 68 -7.30 4.28 8.09
CA LEU A 68 -6.08 3.74 8.73
C LEU A 68 -4.99 4.80 8.95
N TYR A 69 -4.93 5.81 8.11
CA TYR A 69 -3.98 6.92 8.21
C TYR A 69 -4.62 8.15 8.88
N THR A 70 -5.90 8.36 8.62
CA THR A 70 -6.64 9.50 9.18
C THR A 70 -6.67 9.46 10.71
N PHE A 71 -6.95 8.31 11.32
CA PHE A 71 -7.01 8.18 12.77
C PHE A 71 -5.68 8.52 13.48
N PRO A 72 -4.52 7.91 13.12
CA PRO A 72 -3.26 8.23 13.78
C PRO A 72 -2.84 9.70 13.59
N PHE A 73 -3.00 10.27 12.40
CA PHE A 73 -2.64 11.66 12.16
C PHE A 73 -3.55 12.63 12.88
N SER A 74 -4.83 12.31 12.96
CA SER A 74 -5.79 13.12 13.73
C SER A 74 -5.52 13.04 15.23
N SER A 75 -5.15 11.88 15.75
CA SER A 75 -4.79 11.69 17.16
C SER A 75 -3.53 12.48 17.54
N LEU A 76 -2.49 12.40 16.71
CA LEU A 76 -1.26 13.19 16.84
C LEU A 76 -1.58 14.70 16.84
N THR A 77 -2.33 15.15 15.84
CA THR A 77 -2.66 16.56 15.65
C THR A 77 -3.52 17.10 16.79
N ALA A 78 -4.55 16.36 17.19
CA ALA A 78 -5.40 16.72 18.32
C ALA A 78 -4.59 16.88 19.61
N SER A 79 -3.70 15.94 19.90
CA SER A 79 -2.82 16.02 21.08
C SER A 79 -1.91 17.23 21.03
N SER A 80 -1.30 17.49 19.87
CA SER A 80 -0.41 18.65 19.66
C SER A 80 -1.16 19.98 19.81
N MET A 81 -2.37 20.08 19.25
CA MET A 81 -3.23 21.26 19.37
C MET A 81 -3.63 21.53 20.82
N VAL A 82 -4.09 20.49 21.53
CA VAL A 82 -4.54 20.65 22.93
C VAL A 82 -3.39 21.01 23.85
N ILE A 83 -2.27 20.30 23.78
CA ILE A 83 -1.11 20.58 24.63
C ILE A 83 -0.50 21.95 24.28
N GLY A 84 -0.46 22.30 23.00
CA GLY A 84 -0.02 23.62 22.56
C GLY A 84 -0.91 24.74 23.07
N ASP A 85 -2.24 24.55 23.05
CA ASP A 85 -3.22 25.51 23.56
C ASP A 85 -3.12 25.69 25.07
N LEU A 86 -3.13 24.59 25.82
CA LEU A 86 -2.96 24.61 27.29
C LEU A 86 -1.63 25.27 27.70
N SER A 87 -0.55 25.08 26.93
CA SER A 87 0.74 25.71 27.17
C SER A 87 0.71 27.20 26.81
N GLY A 88 0.12 27.56 25.68
CA GLY A 88 -0.01 28.94 25.20
C GLY A 88 -0.82 29.84 26.12
N ASN A 89 -1.89 29.29 26.68
CA ASN A 89 -2.80 29.98 27.62
C ASN A 89 -2.31 29.93 29.09
N ASN A 90 -1.11 29.40 29.36
CA ASN A 90 -0.56 29.17 30.70
C ASN A 90 -1.42 28.25 31.60
N GLU A 91 -2.35 27.48 31.04
CA GLU A 91 -3.20 26.57 31.83
C GLU A 91 -2.37 25.43 32.44
N ILE A 92 -1.34 24.94 31.75
CA ILE A 92 -0.38 23.97 32.28
C ILE A 92 0.33 24.53 33.51
N LEU A 93 0.72 25.81 33.48
CA LEU A 93 1.35 26.47 34.62
C LEU A 93 0.37 26.60 35.79
N ALA A 94 -0.89 26.99 35.54
CA ALA A 94 -1.93 27.09 36.56
C ALA A 94 -2.25 25.72 37.19
N ILE A 95 -2.32 24.65 36.39
CA ILE A 95 -2.51 23.29 36.86
C ILE A 95 -1.35 22.87 37.79
N ARG A 96 -0.10 23.14 37.37
CA ARG A 96 1.11 22.82 38.18
C ARG A 96 1.14 23.62 39.49
N SER A 97 0.86 24.91 39.45
CA SER A 97 0.85 25.76 40.64
C SER A 97 -0.24 25.37 41.65
N SER A 98 -1.32 24.74 41.17
CA SER A 98 -2.35 24.13 42.01
C SER A 98 -1.95 22.79 42.64
N GLY A 99 -0.68 22.33 42.45
CA GLY A 99 -0.17 21.06 42.98
C GLY A 99 -0.61 19.82 42.18
N ILE A 100 -1.25 19.99 41.00
CA ILE A 100 -1.66 18.87 40.15
C ILE A 100 -0.50 18.47 39.25
N SER A 101 -0.13 17.20 39.27
CA SER A 101 0.92 16.65 38.41
C SER A 101 0.51 16.64 36.93
N LEU A 102 1.45 16.92 36.03
CA LEU A 102 1.27 16.84 34.57
C LEU A 102 0.74 15.48 34.08
N LYS A 103 0.95 14.41 34.85
CA LYS A 103 0.38 13.09 34.54
C LYS A 103 -1.14 13.15 34.38
N HIS A 104 -1.84 13.98 35.15
CA HIS A 104 -3.29 14.14 35.05
C HIS A 104 -3.73 14.90 33.79
N VAL A 105 -2.83 15.65 33.14
CA VAL A 105 -3.06 16.24 31.82
C VAL A 105 -2.92 15.20 30.73
N PHE A 106 -1.94 14.31 30.83
CA PHE A 106 -1.64 13.32 29.79
C PHE A 106 -2.56 12.11 29.82
N ILE A 107 -3.02 11.66 31.00
CA ILE A 107 -3.86 10.46 31.15
C ILE A 107 -5.12 10.48 30.25
N PRO A 108 -5.97 11.52 30.23
CA PRO A 108 -7.17 11.52 29.37
C PRO A 108 -6.81 11.43 27.88
N ILE A 109 -5.73 12.08 27.43
CA ILE A 109 -5.25 12.03 26.06
C ILE A 109 -4.80 10.59 25.73
N ILE A 110 -4.05 9.95 26.62
CA ILE A 110 -3.59 8.56 26.45
C ILE A 110 -4.76 7.59 26.37
N ILE A 111 -5.76 7.71 27.25
CA ILE A 111 -6.92 6.81 27.26
C ILE A 111 -7.71 6.93 25.94
N ILE A 112 -7.96 8.16 25.49
CA ILE A 112 -8.74 8.39 24.27
C ILE A 112 -7.91 7.97 23.04
N SER A 113 -6.59 8.24 23.00
CA SER A 113 -5.74 7.78 21.91
C SER A 113 -5.65 6.26 21.84
N LEU A 114 -5.71 5.56 22.97
CA LEU A 114 -5.79 4.11 23.03
C LEU A 114 -7.13 3.59 22.47
N ALA A 115 -8.24 4.29 22.76
CA ALA A 115 -9.52 3.96 22.16
C ALA A 115 -9.52 4.14 20.64
N PHE A 116 -8.88 5.20 20.12
CA PHE A 116 -8.68 5.37 18.67
C PHE A 116 -7.73 4.32 18.07
N SER A 117 -6.71 3.90 18.82
CA SER A 117 -5.86 2.77 18.44
C SER A 117 -6.66 1.48 18.24
N MET A 118 -7.58 1.19 19.17
CA MET A 118 -8.48 0.04 19.04
C MET A 118 -9.45 0.18 17.86
N LEU A 119 -9.99 1.38 17.64
CA LEU A 119 -10.86 1.66 16.49
C LEU A 119 -10.12 1.48 15.16
N THR A 120 -8.89 1.98 15.07
CA THR A 120 -8.02 1.79 13.90
C THR A 120 -7.74 0.30 13.66
N PHE A 121 -7.48 -0.45 14.73
CA PHE A 121 -7.27 -1.90 14.64
C PHE A 121 -8.50 -2.63 14.09
N LEU A 122 -9.70 -2.32 14.60
CA LEU A 122 -10.95 -2.89 14.11
C LEU A 122 -11.21 -2.52 12.64
N THR A 123 -10.88 -1.28 12.27
CA THR A 123 -10.96 -0.84 10.87
C THR A 123 -10.00 -1.64 9.99
N ALA A 124 -8.76 -1.86 10.44
CA ALA A 124 -7.75 -2.61 9.70
C ALA A 124 -8.08 -4.09 9.53
N ASP A 125 -8.68 -4.72 10.56
CA ASP A 125 -8.93 -6.17 10.57
C ASP A 125 -10.30 -6.56 10.03
N LYS A 126 -11.34 -5.72 10.20
CA LYS A 126 -12.73 -6.04 9.85
C LYS A 126 -13.27 -5.16 8.72
N ALA A 127 -13.27 -3.84 8.94
CA ALA A 127 -13.92 -2.92 8.01
C ALA A 127 -13.21 -2.89 6.64
N LEU A 128 -11.90 -2.83 6.62
CA LEU A 128 -11.11 -2.79 5.37
C LEU A 128 -11.28 -4.06 4.53
N PRO A 129 -11.09 -5.29 5.05
CA PRO A 129 -11.27 -6.50 4.24
C PRO A 129 -12.69 -6.65 3.70
N TRP A 130 -13.70 -6.33 4.51
CA TRP A 130 -15.09 -6.38 4.11
C TRP A 130 -15.38 -5.37 2.98
N SER A 131 -14.97 -4.12 3.14
CA SER A 131 -15.24 -3.07 2.17
C SER A 131 -14.49 -3.30 0.86
N THR A 132 -13.23 -3.74 0.91
CA THR A 132 -12.45 -4.02 -0.30
C THR A 132 -12.96 -5.25 -1.05
N LYS A 133 -13.48 -6.27 -0.35
CA LYS A 133 -14.16 -7.40 -0.99
C LYS A 133 -15.39 -6.91 -1.75
N LYS A 134 -16.25 -6.11 -1.11
CA LYS A 134 -17.45 -5.53 -1.74
C LYS A 134 -17.11 -4.58 -2.89
N TYR A 135 -16.04 -3.79 -2.73
CA TYR A 135 -15.53 -2.92 -3.79
C TYR A 135 -15.15 -3.74 -5.04
N ARG A 136 -14.42 -4.85 -4.86
CA ARG A 136 -14.01 -5.72 -5.97
C ARG A 136 -15.20 -6.41 -6.64
N GLU A 137 -16.16 -6.91 -5.85
CA GLU A 137 -17.40 -7.50 -6.38
C GLU A 137 -18.12 -6.49 -7.28
N LEU A 138 -18.42 -5.30 -6.74
CA LEU A 138 -19.10 -4.23 -7.49
C LEU A 138 -18.29 -3.79 -8.73
N TYR A 139 -16.98 -3.61 -8.59
CA TYR A 139 -16.13 -3.21 -9.70
C TYR A 139 -16.10 -4.28 -10.81
N THR A 140 -16.05 -5.55 -10.44
CA THR A 140 -16.09 -6.67 -11.40
C THR A 140 -17.44 -6.73 -12.13
N ASP A 141 -18.56 -6.48 -11.43
CA ASP A 141 -19.88 -6.43 -12.05
C ASP A 141 -19.98 -5.26 -13.05
N LEU A 142 -19.47 -4.07 -12.68
CA LEU A 142 -19.40 -2.92 -13.59
C LEU A 142 -18.52 -3.19 -14.82
N MET A 143 -17.44 -3.95 -14.67
CA MET A 143 -16.60 -4.39 -15.79
C MET A 143 -17.34 -5.31 -16.76
N ARG A 144 -18.25 -6.16 -16.25
CA ARG A 144 -19.07 -7.01 -17.11
C ARG A 144 -20.06 -6.22 -17.94
N ASP A 145 -20.67 -5.20 -17.33
CA ASP A 145 -21.68 -4.36 -18.00
C ASP A 145 -21.03 -3.34 -18.96
N LEU A 146 -19.84 -2.85 -18.64
CA LEU A 146 -19.11 -1.85 -19.41
C LEU A 146 -17.67 -2.31 -19.66
N PRO A 147 -17.43 -3.11 -20.70
CA PRO A 147 -16.10 -3.66 -21.02
C PRO A 147 -15.04 -2.59 -21.31
N THR A 148 -15.46 -1.40 -21.70
CA THR A 148 -14.56 -0.25 -21.93
C THR A 148 -14.14 0.47 -20.66
N LEU A 149 -14.58 0.02 -19.47
CA LEU A 149 -14.31 0.70 -18.20
C LEU A 149 -12.81 0.86 -17.91
N GLU A 150 -11.98 -0.13 -18.26
CA GLU A 150 -10.52 -0.09 -18.09
C GLU A 150 -9.79 0.65 -19.23
N LEU A 151 -10.50 1.02 -20.31
CA LEU A 151 -9.89 1.73 -21.42
C LEU A 151 -9.84 3.23 -21.16
N MET A 152 -8.66 3.79 -21.06
CA MET A 152 -8.48 5.24 -20.93
C MET A 152 -8.52 5.89 -22.31
N ALA A 153 -9.24 6.99 -22.44
CA ALA A 153 -9.22 7.79 -23.65
C ALA A 153 -7.87 8.53 -23.80
N ASN A 154 -7.42 8.75 -25.04
CA ASN A 154 -6.14 9.40 -25.38
C ASN A 154 -4.93 8.75 -24.69
N SER A 155 -4.92 7.43 -24.57
CA SER A 155 -3.88 6.72 -23.86
C SER A 155 -3.50 5.42 -24.57
N THR A 156 -2.38 4.86 -24.12
CA THR A 156 -1.94 3.52 -24.50
C THR A 156 -2.39 2.52 -23.44
N ASN A 157 -3.23 1.59 -23.83
CA ASN A 157 -3.76 0.53 -22.99
C ASN A 157 -3.07 -0.78 -23.38
N THR A 158 -2.46 -1.47 -22.40
CA THR A 158 -1.84 -2.79 -22.63
C THR A 158 -2.76 -3.88 -22.09
N ILE A 159 -3.24 -4.75 -22.97
CA ILE A 159 -4.17 -5.84 -22.64
C ILE A 159 -3.53 -7.13 -23.13
N ALA A 160 -3.07 -7.96 -22.20
CA ALA A 160 -2.32 -9.18 -22.51
C ALA A 160 -1.15 -8.90 -23.50
N ASN A 161 -1.18 -9.45 -24.70
CA ASN A 161 -0.15 -9.28 -25.74
C ASN A 161 -0.49 -8.17 -26.75
N THR A 162 -1.55 -7.39 -26.49
CA THR A 162 -2.01 -6.34 -27.39
C THR A 162 -1.82 -4.97 -26.74
N VAL A 163 -1.17 -4.07 -27.45
CA VAL A 163 -1.10 -2.66 -27.09
C VAL A 163 -2.14 -1.92 -27.92
N MET A 164 -3.08 -1.28 -27.25
CA MET A 164 -4.14 -0.50 -27.87
C MET A 164 -3.94 0.98 -27.61
N VAL A 165 -3.97 1.77 -28.67
CA VAL A 165 -3.98 3.24 -28.61
C VAL A 165 -5.31 3.72 -29.15
N ASN A 166 -5.99 4.62 -28.43
CA ASN A 166 -7.27 5.17 -28.84
C ASN A 166 -7.38 6.66 -28.47
N LYS A 167 -8.14 7.43 -29.24
CA LYS A 167 -8.39 8.85 -28.94
C LYS A 167 -9.61 9.07 -28.06
N GLY A 168 -10.65 8.27 -28.18
CA GLY A 168 -11.87 8.46 -27.41
C GLY A 168 -12.55 7.16 -27.05
N VAL A 169 -13.32 7.19 -25.96
CA VAL A 169 -14.18 6.08 -25.52
C VAL A 169 -15.53 6.66 -25.11
N GLU A 170 -16.60 6.21 -25.75
CA GLU A 170 -17.98 6.63 -25.45
C GLU A 170 -18.87 5.39 -25.30
N GLY A 171 -19.30 5.09 -24.07
CA GLY A 171 -20.04 3.87 -23.76
C GLY A 171 -19.23 2.63 -24.19
N ASN A 172 -19.80 1.84 -25.12
CA ASN A 172 -19.14 0.65 -25.67
C ASN A 172 -18.37 0.92 -26.97
N THR A 173 -18.27 2.16 -27.40
CA THR A 173 -17.60 2.54 -28.64
C THR A 173 -16.24 3.16 -28.37
N VAL A 174 -15.24 2.71 -29.12
CA VAL A 174 -13.87 3.26 -29.11
C VAL A 174 -13.60 3.93 -30.43
N HIS A 175 -13.08 5.16 -30.39
CA HIS A 175 -12.77 6.00 -31.56
C HIS A 175 -11.29 6.07 -31.84
N ASP A 176 -10.94 6.07 -33.14
CA ASP A 176 -9.57 6.17 -33.66
C ASP A 176 -8.63 5.16 -32.98
N ILE A 177 -8.95 3.88 -33.12
CA ILE A 177 -8.24 2.79 -32.46
C ILE A 177 -7.10 2.29 -33.33
N ILE A 178 -5.94 2.03 -32.67
CA ILE A 178 -4.81 1.32 -33.24
C ILE A 178 -4.44 0.19 -32.30
N LEU A 179 -4.42 -1.03 -32.80
CA LEU A 179 -4.05 -2.24 -32.07
C LEU A 179 -2.72 -2.75 -32.56
N PHE A 180 -1.77 -2.92 -31.67
CA PHE A 180 -0.48 -3.55 -31.93
C PHE A 180 -0.49 -4.93 -31.27
N GLU A 181 -0.54 -5.97 -32.04
CA GLU A 181 -0.45 -7.33 -31.53
C GLU A 181 0.97 -7.88 -31.76
N THR A 182 1.63 -8.25 -30.66
CA THR A 182 2.94 -8.89 -30.70
C THR A 182 2.77 -10.39 -30.48
N SER A 183 2.69 -11.16 -31.54
CA SER A 183 2.65 -12.63 -31.49
C SER A 183 4.00 -13.21 -31.89
N SER A 184 4.61 -14.00 -31.01
CA SER A 184 5.86 -14.72 -31.28
C SER A 184 5.72 -15.84 -32.31
N VAL A 185 4.49 -16.27 -32.60
CA VAL A 185 4.20 -17.44 -33.47
C VAL A 185 3.74 -17.03 -34.86
N ARG A 186 3.15 -15.83 -35.06
CA ARG A 186 2.52 -15.42 -36.34
C ARG A 186 3.11 -14.11 -36.93
N GLY A 187 4.15 -13.57 -36.35
CA GLY A 187 4.58 -12.21 -36.66
C GLY A 187 3.66 -11.15 -36.05
N GLY A 188 4.15 -9.88 -35.96
CA GLY A 188 3.33 -8.78 -35.47
C GLY A 188 2.26 -8.34 -36.45
N GLN A 189 1.12 -7.89 -35.96
CA GLN A 189 0.12 -7.21 -36.79
C GLN A 189 -0.30 -5.89 -36.15
N ILE A 190 -0.65 -4.94 -37.01
CA ILE A 190 -1.16 -3.62 -36.63
C ILE A 190 -2.52 -3.46 -37.28
N LEU A 191 -3.55 -3.21 -36.48
CA LEU A 191 -4.88 -2.90 -36.96
C LEU A 191 -5.21 -1.46 -36.61
N SER A 192 -5.72 -0.71 -37.56
CA SER A 192 -6.20 0.66 -37.34
C SER A 192 -7.61 0.80 -37.85
N ALA A 193 -8.52 1.31 -37.00
CA ALA A 193 -9.89 1.56 -37.39
C ALA A 193 -10.41 2.89 -36.83
N PRO A 194 -11.25 3.63 -37.58
CA PRO A 194 -11.81 4.90 -37.10
C PRO A 194 -12.80 4.66 -35.94
N LYS A 195 -13.46 3.48 -35.90
CA LYS A 195 -14.43 3.11 -34.90
C LYS A 195 -14.36 1.64 -34.59
N ALA A 196 -14.53 1.28 -33.31
CA ALA A 196 -14.70 -0.10 -32.89
C ALA A 196 -15.81 -0.18 -31.84
N GLU A 197 -16.65 -1.19 -31.94
CA GLU A 197 -17.67 -1.48 -30.93
C GLU A 197 -17.19 -2.66 -30.07
N VAL A 198 -17.23 -2.48 -28.75
CA VAL A 198 -16.78 -3.48 -27.78
C VAL A 198 -17.98 -4.19 -27.20
N SER A 199 -18.04 -5.49 -27.33
CA SER A 199 -19.09 -6.35 -26.79
C SER A 199 -18.50 -7.51 -26.00
N LEU A 200 -19.27 -8.04 -25.05
CA LEU A 200 -18.85 -9.20 -24.28
C LEU A 200 -19.10 -10.48 -25.09
N TYR A 201 -18.04 -11.22 -25.39
CA TYR A 201 -18.12 -12.49 -26.12
C TYR A 201 -18.25 -13.69 -25.19
N ASP A 202 -17.40 -13.79 -24.16
CA ASP A 202 -17.45 -14.86 -23.16
C ASP A 202 -17.35 -14.29 -21.74
N LEU A 203 -18.42 -14.49 -20.98
CA LEU A 203 -18.53 -14.01 -19.60
C LEU A 203 -17.59 -14.74 -18.63
N GLN A 204 -17.30 -16.03 -18.86
CA GLN A 204 -16.48 -16.83 -17.95
C GLN A 204 -14.99 -16.51 -18.09
N SER A 205 -14.55 -16.32 -19.33
CA SER A 205 -13.14 -16.04 -19.64
C SER A 205 -12.85 -14.55 -19.79
N PHE A 206 -13.85 -13.66 -19.64
CA PHE A 206 -13.73 -12.23 -19.84
C PHE A 206 -13.09 -11.88 -21.18
N ILE A 207 -13.56 -12.53 -22.24
CA ILE A 207 -13.15 -12.25 -23.61
C ILE A 207 -14.15 -11.28 -24.20
N TYR A 208 -13.66 -10.17 -24.69
CA TYR A 208 -14.45 -9.16 -25.38
C TYR A 208 -14.14 -9.17 -26.84
N GLN A 209 -15.18 -9.00 -27.66
CA GLN A 209 -15.09 -8.86 -29.09
C GLN A 209 -15.08 -7.38 -29.45
N LEU A 210 -14.11 -6.94 -30.22
CA LEU A 210 -14.09 -5.66 -30.89
C LEU A 210 -14.53 -5.86 -32.33
N GLU A 211 -15.61 -5.23 -32.70
CA GLU A 211 -16.03 -5.12 -34.09
C GLU A 211 -15.48 -3.83 -34.67
N LEU A 212 -14.46 -3.98 -35.53
CA LEU A 212 -13.72 -2.87 -36.13
C LEU A 212 -14.41 -2.47 -37.43
N ASP A 213 -14.74 -1.19 -37.59
CA ASP A 213 -15.34 -0.62 -38.77
C ASP A 213 -14.26 -0.12 -39.74
N ASN A 214 -14.30 -0.56 -41.00
CA ASN A 214 -13.35 -0.20 -42.07
C ASN A 214 -11.86 -0.31 -41.65
N PRO A 215 -11.40 -1.42 -41.06
CA PRO A 215 -10.04 -1.53 -40.55
C PRO A 215 -9.00 -1.60 -41.67
N LEU A 216 -7.86 -0.96 -41.42
CA LEU A 216 -6.59 -1.15 -42.13
C LEU A 216 -5.75 -2.16 -41.33
N ILE A 217 -5.34 -3.23 -41.94
CA ILE A 217 -4.58 -4.34 -41.34
C ILE A 217 -3.20 -4.41 -41.98
N LEU A 218 -2.17 -4.17 -41.18
CA LEU A 218 -0.78 -4.31 -41.58
C LEU A 218 -0.21 -5.55 -40.87
N LYS A 219 0.16 -6.57 -41.64
CA LYS A 219 0.65 -7.84 -41.12
C LYS A 219 2.06 -8.10 -41.56
N SER A 220 2.92 -8.53 -40.65
CA SER A 220 4.28 -8.98 -40.97
C SER A 220 4.24 -10.37 -41.60
N GLU A 221 4.90 -10.53 -42.77
CA GLU A 221 5.02 -11.81 -43.45
C GLU A 221 6.26 -12.60 -42.97
N THR A 222 6.13 -13.93 -42.94
CA THR A 222 7.18 -14.84 -42.46
C THR A 222 8.45 -14.84 -43.34
N GLN A 223 8.38 -14.33 -44.56
CA GLN A 223 9.51 -14.25 -45.49
C GLN A 223 10.17 -12.86 -45.54
N GLY A 224 9.81 -11.95 -44.59
CA GLY A 224 10.34 -10.59 -44.58
C GLY A 224 9.58 -9.66 -45.52
N GLY A 225 8.65 -8.90 -44.98
CA GLY A 225 7.80 -7.95 -45.68
C GLY A 225 6.57 -7.59 -44.84
N TRP A 226 5.80 -6.62 -45.33
CA TRP A 226 4.55 -6.19 -44.72
C TRP A 226 3.45 -6.23 -45.77
N ALA A 227 2.35 -6.91 -45.46
CA ALA A 227 1.14 -6.90 -46.25
C ALA A 227 0.13 -5.93 -45.69
N LEU A 228 -0.36 -5.00 -46.51
CA LEU A 228 -1.43 -4.08 -46.17
C LEU A 228 -2.74 -4.57 -46.78
N SER A 229 -3.74 -4.76 -45.96
CA SER A 229 -5.10 -5.12 -46.37
C SER A 229 -6.13 -4.17 -45.77
N LYS A 230 -7.25 -3.99 -46.49
CA LYS A 230 -8.41 -3.23 -45.99
C LYS A 230 -9.60 -4.14 -46.03
N ALA A 231 -10.42 -4.10 -44.96
CA ALA A 231 -11.67 -4.83 -44.86
C ALA A 231 -12.83 -3.87 -44.58
N GLU A 232 -14.04 -4.27 -44.83
CA GLU A 232 -15.26 -3.51 -44.44
C GLU A 232 -15.51 -3.65 -42.95
N SER A 233 -15.28 -4.83 -42.40
CA SER A 233 -15.33 -5.09 -40.95
C SER A 233 -14.30 -6.16 -40.59
N ALA A 234 -13.85 -6.13 -39.33
CA ALA A 234 -13.02 -7.18 -38.75
C ALA A 234 -13.36 -7.38 -37.27
N GLN A 235 -13.26 -8.63 -36.83
CA GLN A 235 -13.46 -8.97 -35.43
C GLN A 235 -12.11 -9.23 -34.78
N PHE A 236 -11.89 -8.60 -33.63
CA PHE A 236 -10.68 -8.77 -32.84
C PHE A 236 -11.09 -9.13 -31.40
N PHE A 237 -10.42 -10.12 -30.81
CA PHE A 237 -10.73 -10.59 -29.47
C PHE A 237 -9.69 -10.09 -28.47
N LEU A 238 -10.16 -9.39 -27.44
CA LEU A 238 -9.34 -8.93 -26.32
C LEU A 238 -9.62 -9.78 -25.08
N ASN A 239 -8.57 -10.33 -24.51
CA ASN A 239 -8.66 -11.13 -23.29
C ASN A 239 -8.29 -10.29 -22.07
N PHE A 240 -9.30 -9.92 -21.28
CA PHE A 240 -9.17 -9.16 -20.03
C PHE A 240 -9.03 -10.05 -18.80
N SER A 241 -8.96 -11.38 -18.93
CA SER A 241 -8.92 -12.30 -17.78
C SER A 241 -7.80 -11.99 -16.80
N GLY A 242 -6.61 -11.60 -17.31
CA GLY A 242 -5.46 -11.22 -16.48
C GLY A 242 -5.69 -9.95 -15.67
N GLN A 243 -6.29 -8.91 -16.28
CA GLN A 243 -6.61 -7.66 -15.59
C GLN A 243 -7.69 -7.87 -14.55
N ILE A 244 -8.77 -8.58 -14.90
CA ILE A 244 -9.86 -8.88 -13.97
C ILE A 244 -9.38 -9.80 -12.85
N ALA A 245 -8.56 -10.79 -13.12
CA ALA A 245 -7.93 -11.61 -12.09
C ALA A 245 -7.05 -10.77 -11.15
N SER A 246 -6.34 -9.77 -11.66
CA SER A 246 -5.56 -8.85 -10.82
C SER A 246 -6.43 -7.97 -9.93
N ILE A 247 -7.59 -7.53 -10.41
CA ILE A 247 -8.56 -6.74 -9.64
C ILE A 247 -9.35 -7.64 -8.67
N ALA A 248 -9.75 -8.82 -9.11
CA ALA A 248 -10.48 -9.78 -8.30
C ALA A 248 -9.60 -10.39 -7.19
N SER A 249 -8.28 -10.47 -7.39
CA SER A 249 -7.35 -10.92 -6.36
C SER A 249 -7.18 -9.87 -5.25
N ALA A 250 -7.18 -10.34 -4.01
CA ALA A 250 -6.97 -9.45 -2.88
C ALA A 250 -5.49 -9.08 -2.76
N LEU A 251 -5.18 -7.79 -2.73
CA LEU A 251 -3.85 -7.33 -2.34
C LEU A 251 -3.58 -7.69 -0.87
N PRO A 252 -2.35 -8.04 -0.48
CA PRO A 252 -2.01 -8.36 0.91
C PRO A 252 -2.45 -7.28 1.92
N SER A 253 -2.39 -6.01 1.54
CA SER A 253 -2.86 -4.89 2.36
C SER A 253 -4.36 -4.92 2.70
N GLN A 254 -5.15 -5.59 1.88
CA GLN A 254 -6.62 -5.65 1.96
C GLN A 254 -7.14 -6.87 2.74
N LEU A 255 -6.28 -7.85 3.04
CA LEU A 255 -6.64 -9.07 3.74
C LEU A 255 -6.84 -8.83 5.24
N SER A 256 -7.68 -9.64 5.89
CA SER A 256 -7.80 -9.68 7.34
C SER A 256 -6.53 -10.25 7.98
N ILE A 257 -6.35 -10.03 9.29
CA ILE A 257 -5.22 -10.58 10.03
C ILE A 257 -5.18 -12.11 9.93
N LYS A 258 -6.34 -12.76 10.00
CA LYS A 258 -6.45 -14.22 9.89
C LYS A 258 -5.99 -14.72 8.52
N GLU A 259 -6.44 -14.08 7.44
CA GLU A 259 -6.03 -14.43 6.07
C GLU A 259 -4.54 -14.16 5.86
N LEU A 260 -4.00 -13.04 6.38
CA LEU A 260 -2.57 -12.76 6.33
C LEU A 260 -1.75 -13.84 7.04
N GLN A 261 -2.18 -14.29 8.22
CA GLN A 261 -1.51 -15.34 8.96
C GLN A 261 -1.51 -16.69 8.22
N GLN A 262 -2.62 -17.03 7.56
CA GLN A 262 -2.71 -18.24 6.74
C GLN A 262 -1.74 -18.18 5.56
N ASN A 263 -1.75 -17.09 4.79
CA ASN A 263 -0.82 -16.89 3.68
C ASN A 263 0.65 -16.88 4.13
N ILE A 264 0.95 -16.26 5.28
CA ILE A 264 2.31 -16.30 5.86
C ILE A 264 2.73 -17.74 6.14
N GLN A 265 1.84 -18.57 6.68
CA GLN A 265 2.16 -19.95 6.99
C GLN A 265 2.41 -20.78 5.72
N GLU A 266 1.60 -20.61 4.69
CA GLU A 266 1.77 -21.28 3.40
C GLU A 266 3.11 -20.91 2.74
N HIS A 267 3.40 -19.62 2.64
CA HIS A 267 4.67 -19.14 2.06
C HIS A 267 5.89 -19.48 2.94
N LYS A 268 5.71 -19.62 4.24
CA LYS A 268 6.78 -20.10 5.14
C LYS A 268 7.16 -21.55 4.84
N ILE A 269 6.18 -22.42 4.63
CA ILE A 269 6.42 -23.83 4.27
C ILE A 269 7.14 -23.90 2.91
N ALA A 270 6.67 -23.12 1.92
CA ALA A 270 7.33 -23.04 0.62
C ALA A 270 8.78 -22.56 0.72
N LEU A 271 9.03 -21.51 1.51
CA LEU A 271 10.40 -21.00 1.76
C LEU A 271 11.29 -22.02 2.48
N GLN A 272 10.74 -22.81 3.42
CA GLN A 272 11.49 -23.85 4.09
C GLN A 272 11.91 -24.97 3.12
N ALA A 273 10.99 -25.38 2.23
CA ALA A 273 11.31 -26.37 1.20
C ALA A 273 12.38 -25.85 0.22
N GLU A 274 12.30 -24.58 -0.17
CA GLU A 274 13.29 -23.93 -1.04
C GLU A 274 14.65 -23.80 -0.36
N LYS A 275 14.69 -23.41 0.91
CA LYS A 275 15.93 -23.38 1.71
C LYS A 275 16.58 -24.75 1.85
N LYS A 276 15.78 -25.81 2.04
CA LYS A 276 16.29 -27.17 2.11
C LYS A 276 16.96 -27.58 0.79
N ARG A 277 16.28 -27.34 -0.35
CA ARG A 277 16.85 -27.60 -1.67
C ARG A 277 18.12 -26.78 -1.94
N TYR A 278 18.14 -25.54 -1.49
CA TYR A 278 19.33 -24.69 -1.58
C TYR A 278 20.48 -25.24 -0.76
N GLN A 279 20.24 -25.66 0.49
CA GLN A 279 21.26 -26.28 1.35
C GLN A 279 21.79 -27.58 0.76
N GLU A 280 20.92 -28.43 0.21
CA GLU A 280 21.31 -29.67 -0.49
C GLU A 280 22.22 -29.34 -1.70
N LYS A 281 21.88 -28.32 -2.50
CA LYS A 281 22.72 -27.89 -3.62
C LYS A 281 24.09 -27.36 -3.17
N VAL A 282 24.13 -26.54 -2.13
CA VAL A 282 25.39 -26.01 -1.57
C VAL A 282 26.24 -27.16 -1.06
N GLN A 283 25.67 -28.10 -0.31
CA GLN A 283 26.37 -29.24 0.23
C GLN A 283 26.92 -30.19 -0.86
N THR A 284 26.16 -30.43 -1.91
CA THR A 284 26.57 -31.21 -3.07
C THR A 284 27.77 -30.55 -3.78
N LEU A 285 27.74 -29.25 -4.01
CA LEU A 285 28.83 -28.48 -4.60
C LEU A 285 30.08 -28.47 -3.68
N GLU A 286 29.90 -28.33 -2.37
CA GLU A 286 31.02 -28.38 -1.41
C GLU A 286 31.68 -29.74 -1.39
N LEU A 287 30.91 -30.85 -1.44
CA LEU A 287 31.43 -32.21 -1.52
C LEU A 287 32.16 -32.45 -2.84
N SER A 288 31.60 -32.05 -3.98
CA SER A 288 32.27 -32.20 -5.28
C SER A 288 33.58 -31.41 -5.36
N LEU A 289 33.61 -30.21 -4.77
CA LEU A 289 34.82 -29.39 -4.69
C LEU A 289 35.88 -30.08 -3.81
N ALA A 290 35.47 -30.62 -2.65
CA ALA A 290 36.37 -31.33 -1.74
C ALA A 290 36.99 -32.60 -2.38
N GLU A 291 36.17 -33.39 -3.09
CA GLU A 291 36.64 -34.54 -3.86
C GLU A 291 37.66 -34.19 -4.96
N LEU A 292 37.38 -33.08 -5.71
CA LEU A 292 38.31 -32.64 -6.76
C LEU A 292 39.62 -32.12 -6.19
N VAL A 293 39.55 -31.34 -5.10
CA VAL A 293 40.75 -30.86 -4.40
C VAL A 293 41.59 -32.03 -3.84
N ASP A 294 40.96 -33.08 -3.36
CA ASP A 294 41.68 -34.26 -2.84
C ASP A 294 42.29 -35.09 -3.99
N LYS A 295 41.58 -35.24 -5.09
CA LYS A 295 42.14 -35.85 -6.34
C LYS A 295 43.31 -35.05 -6.90
N ALA A 296 43.23 -33.71 -6.87
CA ALA A 296 44.32 -32.84 -7.36
C ALA A 296 45.61 -32.96 -6.50
N LYS A 297 45.55 -33.44 -5.28
CA LYS A 297 46.74 -33.74 -4.46
C LYS A 297 47.42 -35.03 -4.87
N THR A 298 46.69 -35.98 -5.46
CA THR A 298 47.18 -37.29 -5.85
C THR A 298 47.50 -37.42 -7.32
N ASP A 299 46.81 -36.69 -8.18
CA ASP A 299 46.96 -36.73 -9.63
C ASP A 299 47.20 -35.31 -10.20
N ALA A 300 48.30 -35.10 -10.88
CA ALA A 300 48.69 -33.81 -11.48
C ALA A 300 47.85 -33.42 -12.75
N GLU A 301 46.98 -34.33 -13.24
CA GLU A 301 46.12 -34.11 -14.43
C GLU A 301 44.78 -33.40 -14.11
N VAL A 302 44.44 -33.17 -12.84
CA VAL A 302 43.21 -32.47 -12.51
C VAL A 302 43.33 -31.00 -12.90
N SER A 303 42.47 -30.56 -13.81
CA SER A 303 42.45 -29.18 -14.32
C SER A 303 42.12 -28.18 -13.21
N VAL A 304 43.07 -27.33 -12.85
CA VAL A 304 42.93 -26.23 -11.89
C VAL A 304 41.74 -25.32 -12.28
N SER A 305 41.50 -25.15 -13.61
CA SER A 305 40.38 -24.37 -14.12
C SER A 305 38.99 -24.87 -13.68
N HIS A 306 38.84 -26.19 -13.49
CA HIS A 306 37.56 -26.76 -13.04
C HIS A 306 37.31 -26.53 -11.56
N ILE A 307 38.37 -26.49 -10.76
CA ILE A 307 38.26 -26.13 -9.32
C ILE A 307 37.88 -24.67 -9.18
N GLU A 308 38.53 -23.77 -9.93
CA GLU A 308 38.22 -22.34 -9.93
C GLU A 308 36.75 -22.08 -10.36
N GLU A 309 36.30 -22.81 -11.39
CA GLU A 309 34.91 -22.70 -11.86
C GLU A 309 33.89 -23.11 -10.78
N LEU A 310 34.12 -24.21 -10.08
CA LEU A 310 33.26 -24.67 -8.98
C LEU A 310 33.29 -23.70 -7.77
N GLU A 311 34.46 -23.15 -7.45
CA GLU A 311 34.57 -22.12 -6.40
C GLU A 311 33.75 -20.87 -6.75
N VAL A 312 33.82 -20.41 -7.99
CA VAL A 312 33.00 -19.27 -8.47
C VAL A 312 31.52 -19.59 -8.41
N GLN A 313 31.10 -20.80 -8.86
CA GLN A 313 29.71 -21.24 -8.78
C GLN A 313 29.24 -21.34 -7.33
N LEU A 314 30.05 -21.89 -6.42
CA LEU A 314 29.73 -21.99 -4.99
C LEU A 314 29.58 -20.59 -4.35
N LYS A 315 30.48 -19.67 -4.70
CA LYS A 315 30.41 -18.29 -4.24
C LYS A 315 29.15 -17.58 -4.75
N GLN A 316 28.85 -17.69 -6.05
CA GLN A 316 27.63 -17.14 -6.62
C GLN A 316 26.37 -17.73 -5.99
N LEU A 317 26.35 -19.04 -5.75
CA LEU A 317 25.24 -19.71 -5.08
C LEU A 317 25.07 -19.22 -3.63
N LYS A 318 26.17 -19.04 -2.87
CA LYS A 318 26.15 -18.53 -1.48
C LYS A 318 25.66 -17.08 -1.39
N ASP A 319 25.90 -16.27 -2.42
CA ASP A 319 25.42 -14.89 -2.50
C ASP A 319 23.91 -14.81 -2.83
N GLN A 320 23.37 -15.84 -3.50
CA GLN A 320 21.96 -15.94 -3.91
C GLN A 320 21.09 -16.70 -2.90
N LYS A 321 21.05 -16.23 -1.65
CA LYS A 321 20.18 -16.86 -0.64
C LYS A 321 18.71 -16.80 -1.04
N PRO A 322 17.94 -17.90 -0.93
CA PRO A 322 16.53 -17.91 -1.30
C PRO A 322 15.72 -16.96 -0.42
N ILE A 323 15.08 -16.00 -1.04
CA ILE A 323 14.17 -15.03 -0.41
C ILE A 323 12.81 -15.19 -1.07
N ASN A 324 11.81 -15.58 -0.28
CA ASN A 324 10.45 -15.58 -0.80
C ASN A 324 9.84 -14.18 -0.67
N PHE A 325 9.61 -13.53 -1.80
CA PHE A 325 9.03 -12.18 -1.89
C PHE A 325 7.68 -12.08 -1.17
N TYR A 326 6.77 -13.01 -1.44
CA TYR A 326 5.43 -12.99 -0.86
C TYR A 326 5.45 -13.21 0.66
N TYR A 327 6.31 -14.10 1.17
CA TYR A 327 6.48 -14.29 2.60
C TYR A 327 6.87 -13.01 3.33
N GLN A 328 7.81 -12.24 2.77
CA GLN A 328 8.24 -10.96 3.35
C GLN A 328 7.12 -9.91 3.24
N TYR A 329 6.45 -9.86 2.10
CA TYR A 329 5.37 -8.90 1.86
C TYR A 329 4.18 -9.12 2.79
N TYR A 330 3.68 -10.36 2.93
CA TYR A 330 2.57 -10.66 3.84
C TYR A 330 2.92 -10.36 5.31
N ARG A 331 4.15 -10.65 5.72
CA ARG A 331 4.64 -10.28 7.07
C ARG A 331 4.68 -8.77 7.28
N ALA A 332 5.16 -8.03 6.30
CA ALA A 332 5.19 -6.57 6.36
C ALA A 332 3.78 -5.98 6.51
N GLU A 333 2.82 -6.44 5.70
CA GLU A 333 1.44 -5.95 5.76
C GLU A 333 0.74 -6.33 7.08
N LEU A 334 1.02 -7.51 7.62
CA LEU A 334 0.54 -7.89 8.95
C LEU A 334 1.05 -6.92 10.03
N HIS A 335 2.35 -6.67 10.07
CA HIS A 335 2.95 -5.75 11.03
C HIS A 335 2.53 -4.30 10.81
N LYS A 336 2.26 -3.90 9.57
CA LYS A 336 1.76 -2.57 9.21
C LYS A 336 0.36 -2.30 9.83
N LYS A 337 -0.54 -3.29 9.82
CA LYS A 337 -1.84 -3.17 10.49
C LYS A 337 -1.67 -2.89 11.99
N TYR A 338 -0.80 -3.61 12.67
CA TYR A 338 -0.50 -3.38 14.08
C TYR A 338 0.20 -2.04 14.31
N ALA A 339 1.19 -1.70 13.49
CA ALA A 339 1.96 -0.48 13.63
C ALA A 339 1.09 0.77 13.43
N LEU A 340 0.23 0.82 12.39
CA LEU A 340 -0.69 1.94 12.17
C LEU A 340 -1.72 2.07 13.28
N SER A 341 -2.22 0.96 13.81
CA SER A 341 -3.12 0.99 14.95
C SER A 341 -2.42 1.55 16.20
N ALA A 342 -1.22 1.08 16.50
CA ALA A 342 -0.41 1.57 17.62
C ALA A 342 0.04 3.02 17.45
N ALA A 343 0.14 3.52 16.22
CA ALA A 343 0.57 4.89 15.94
C ALA A 343 -0.36 5.94 16.58
N CYS A 344 -1.69 5.68 16.66
CA CYS A 344 -2.62 6.57 17.35
C CYS A 344 -2.20 6.89 18.78
N PHE A 345 -1.64 5.91 19.46
CA PHE A 345 -1.19 6.02 20.84
C PHE A 345 0.29 6.47 20.92
N MET A 346 1.18 5.88 20.11
CA MET A 346 2.62 6.12 20.22
C MET A 346 3.03 7.52 19.81
N LEU A 347 2.43 8.08 18.76
CA LEU A 347 2.77 9.41 18.26
C LEU A 347 2.38 10.54 19.24
N VAL A 348 1.39 10.32 20.08
CA VAL A 348 0.93 11.29 21.08
C VAL A 348 2.06 11.63 22.08
N PHE A 349 2.93 10.68 22.39
CA PHE A 349 4.05 10.92 23.34
C PHE A 349 5.02 12.00 22.86
N LEU A 350 5.16 12.17 21.54
CA LEU A 350 6.00 13.23 20.98
C LEU A 350 5.47 14.64 21.33
N THR A 351 4.15 14.78 21.42
CA THR A 351 3.51 16.08 21.67
C THR A 351 3.59 16.51 23.14
N PHE A 352 3.78 15.57 24.07
CA PHE A 352 3.81 15.86 25.50
C PHE A 352 4.97 16.79 25.91
N SER A 353 6.05 16.78 25.15
CA SER A 353 7.18 17.70 25.36
C SER A 353 6.80 19.16 25.16
N LEU A 354 5.78 19.46 24.33
CA LEU A 354 5.29 20.82 24.12
C LEU A 354 4.75 21.46 25.42
N SER A 355 4.37 20.66 26.41
CA SER A 355 3.89 21.16 27.72
C SER A 355 4.93 21.96 28.51
N PHE A 356 6.21 21.85 28.15
CA PHE A 356 7.30 22.55 28.82
C PHE A 356 7.72 23.84 28.10
N PHE A 357 7.23 24.05 26.87
CA PHE A 357 7.56 25.25 26.09
C PHE A 357 6.38 26.22 26.08
N ARG A 358 6.69 27.50 26.29
CA ARG A 358 5.68 28.57 26.18
C ARG A 358 5.51 28.94 24.70
N VAL A 359 4.43 28.50 24.11
CA VAL A 359 4.16 28.67 22.67
C VAL A 359 3.06 29.72 22.48
N LYS A 360 3.40 30.90 21.90
CA LYS A 360 2.39 31.87 21.47
C LYS A 360 1.53 31.23 20.36
N HIS A 361 0.19 31.48 20.38
CA HIS A 361 -0.74 30.84 19.44
C HIS A 361 -0.68 29.30 19.42
N GLY A 362 -0.67 28.72 20.60
CA GLY A 362 -0.36 27.30 20.85
C GLY A 362 -1.13 26.30 20.00
N ARG A 363 -2.44 26.52 19.77
CA ARG A 363 -3.27 25.63 18.96
C ARG A 363 -2.83 25.59 17.49
N LEU A 364 -2.54 26.73 16.88
CA LEU A 364 -2.10 26.83 15.49
C LEU A 364 -0.69 26.26 15.30
N ILE A 365 0.22 26.58 16.21
CA ILE A 365 1.59 26.05 16.18
C ILE A 365 1.58 24.54 16.43
N GLY A 366 0.74 24.07 17.36
CA GLY A 366 0.52 22.64 17.59
C GLY A 366 0.04 21.92 16.34
N PHE A 367 -0.89 22.51 15.60
CA PHE A 367 -1.35 21.98 14.31
C PHE A 367 -0.20 21.92 13.31
N GLY A 368 0.52 23.03 13.06
CA GLY A 368 1.61 23.07 12.10
C GLY A 368 2.75 22.11 12.44
N LEU A 369 3.14 21.99 13.71
CA LEU A 369 4.15 21.05 14.14
C LEU A 369 3.71 19.59 13.93
N SER A 370 2.45 19.27 14.23
CA SER A 370 1.93 17.92 14.01
C SER A 370 1.89 17.54 12.53
N MET A 371 1.61 18.50 11.64
CA MET A 371 1.67 18.28 10.18
C MET A 371 3.09 17.90 9.74
N LEU A 372 4.10 18.60 10.24
CA LEU A 372 5.51 18.28 9.95
C LEU A 372 5.86 16.87 10.45
N VAL A 373 5.47 16.54 11.69
CA VAL A 373 5.69 15.20 12.25
C VAL A 373 4.95 14.11 11.45
N ALA A 374 3.71 14.37 11.02
CA ALA A 374 2.94 13.44 10.19
C ALA A 374 3.63 13.17 8.84
N VAL A 375 4.16 14.21 8.20
CA VAL A 375 4.92 14.07 6.95
C VAL A 375 6.20 13.25 7.18
N VAL A 376 6.97 13.54 8.22
CA VAL A 376 8.19 12.78 8.55
C VAL A 376 7.85 11.32 8.84
N TYR A 377 6.79 11.07 9.62
CA TYR A 377 6.33 9.71 9.91
C TYR A 377 5.91 8.96 8.64
N TRP A 378 5.19 9.63 7.72
CA TRP A 378 4.79 9.05 6.44
C TRP A 378 6.02 8.65 5.61
N TYR A 379 7.01 9.54 5.48
CA TYR A 379 8.22 9.24 4.74
C TYR A 379 9.02 8.10 5.36
N LEU A 380 9.13 8.04 6.69
CA LEU A 380 9.80 6.93 7.38
C LEU A 380 9.09 5.60 7.14
N LEU A 381 7.75 5.59 7.20
CA LEU A 381 6.95 4.40 6.92
C LEU A 381 7.09 3.94 5.46
N PHE A 382 7.05 4.89 4.52
CA PHE A 382 7.25 4.62 3.10
C PHE A 382 8.65 4.07 2.82
N PHE A 383 9.67 4.70 3.37
CA PHE A 383 11.04 4.22 3.26
C PHE A 383 11.20 2.80 3.84
N ALA A 384 10.63 2.55 5.01
CA ALA A 384 10.63 1.22 5.62
C ALA A 384 9.99 0.16 4.70
N GLN A 385 8.87 0.50 4.04
CA GLN A 385 8.21 -0.40 3.09
C GLN A 385 9.06 -0.68 1.85
N MET A 386 9.77 0.31 1.31
CA MET A 386 10.67 0.12 0.17
C MET A 386 11.85 -0.80 0.52
N GLN A 387 12.34 -0.75 1.76
CA GLN A 387 13.50 -1.52 2.20
C GLN A 387 13.19 -2.97 2.59
N ILE A 388 11.93 -3.41 2.58
CA ILE A 388 11.53 -4.77 2.97
C ILE A 388 12.24 -5.85 2.16
N PHE A 389 12.56 -5.58 0.89
CA PHE A 389 13.14 -6.54 -0.04
C PHE A 389 14.65 -6.37 -0.22
N SER A 390 15.20 -5.22 0.13
CA SER A 390 16.62 -4.88 -0.09
C SER A 390 17.50 -5.15 1.13
N LEU A 391 16.93 -5.03 2.34
CA LEU A 391 17.68 -5.23 3.57
C LEU A 391 17.46 -6.63 4.14
N SER A 392 18.51 -7.20 4.74
CA SER A 392 18.44 -8.48 5.47
C SER A 392 17.71 -8.38 6.82
N ILE A 393 17.14 -7.21 7.13
CA ILE A 393 16.41 -6.92 8.36
C ILE A 393 15.00 -7.49 8.28
N SER A 394 14.48 -7.99 9.41
CA SER A 394 13.12 -8.52 9.42
C SER A 394 12.08 -7.45 9.09
N PRO A 395 11.06 -7.75 8.26
CA PRO A 395 9.98 -6.82 7.92
C PRO A 395 9.27 -6.23 9.13
N ALA A 396 9.17 -7.01 10.21
CA ALA A 396 8.60 -6.54 11.46
C ALA A 396 9.36 -5.34 12.02
N LEU A 397 10.68 -5.43 12.16
CA LEU A 397 11.51 -4.35 12.69
C LEU A 397 11.46 -3.10 11.79
N LEU A 398 11.51 -3.31 10.46
CA LEU A 398 11.43 -2.20 9.50
C LEU A 398 10.10 -1.44 9.64
N ILE A 399 8.98 -2.15 9.67
CA ILE A 399 7.65 -1.52 9.74
C ILE A 399 7.39 -0.86 11.11
N TRP A 400 7.95 -1.42 12.20
CA TRP A 400 7.81 -0.80 13.53
C TRP A 400 8.80 0.33 13.78
N SER A 401 9.88 0.43 13.00
CA SER A 401 10.95 1.43 13.23
C SER A 401 10.43 2.88 13.27
N PRO A 402 9.49 3.37 12.42
CA PRO A 402 8.96 4.72 12.54
C PRO A 402 8.24 4.96 13.87
N ASN A 403 7.42 4.02 14.30
CA ASN A 403 6.70 4.11 15.58
C ASN A 403 7.65 4.16 16.76
N LEU A 404 8.64 3.26 16.80
CA LEU A 404 9.62 3.19 17.88
C LEU A 404 10.49 4.46 17.92
N LEU A 405 10.93 4.93 16.76
CA LEU A 405 11.75 6.15 16.66
C LEU A 405 10.98 7.36 17.18
N MET A 406 9.73 7.53 16.77
CA MET A 406 8.89 8.64 17.22
C MET A 406 8.53 8.52 18.69
N PHE A 407 8.21 7.32 19.19
CA PHE A 407 7.87 7.09 20.58
C PHE A 407 9.06 7.36 21.52
N PHE A 408 10.20 6.73 21.24
CA PHE A 408 11.40 6.92 22.07
C PHE A 408 11.97 8.32 21.91
N GLY A 409 11.95 8.90 20.71
CA GLY A 409 12.30 10.29 20.47
C GLY A 409 11.44 11.25 21.30
N GLY A 410 10.13 11.05 21.30
CA GLY A 410 9.18 11.81 22.12
C GLY A 410 9.44 11.66 23.62
N LEU A 411 9.71 10.44 24.08
CA LEU A 411 10.00 10.16 25.48
C LEU A 411 11.32 10.81 25.93
N LEU A 412 12.38 10.69 25.12
CA LEU A 412 13.67 11.32 25.41
C LEU A 412 13.55 12.85 25.44
N PHE A 413 12.82 13.42 24.49
CA PHE A 413 12.58 14.87 24.46
C PHE A 413 11.73 15.34 25.65
N LEU A 414 10.73 14.57 26.05
CA LEU A 414 9.94 14.82 27.26
C LEU A 414 10.82 14.79 28.53
N LEU A 415 11.71 13.80 28.65
CA LEU A 415 12.61 13.68 29.80
C LEU A 415 13.64 14.83 29.84
N HIS A 416 14.14 15.26 28.69
CA HIS A 416 15.05 16.41 28.59
C HIS A 416 14.34 17.71 28.95
N ALA A 417 13.18 17.97 28.36
CA ALA A 417 12.38 19.16 28.62
C ALA A 417 11.89 19.27 30.08
N ARG A 418 11.75 18.14 30.78
CA ARG A 418 11.41 18.13 32.22
C ARG A 418 12.55 18.61 33.11
N ARG A 419 13.81 18.54 32.62
CA ARG A 419 15.01 18.97 33.37
C ARG A 419 15.33 20.47 33.21
N LEU A 420 14.80 21.09 32.15
CA LEU A 420 14.82 22.53 31.91
C LEU A 420 13.72 23.23 32.68
#